data_cf01a3c03d36579509a3fbe17bdb67c5
#
_entry.id   cf01a3c03d36579509a3fbe17bdb67c5
#
_cell.length_a   1.000
_cell.length_b   1.000
_cell.length_c   1.000
_cell.angle_alpha   90.00
_cell.angle_beta   90.00
_cell.angle_gamma   90.00
#
_symmetry.space_group_name_H-M   'P 1'
#
loop_
_entity.id
_entity.type
_entity.pdbx_description
1 polymer ?
#
loop_
_entity_poly.entity_id
_entity_poly.type
_entity_poly.pdbx_seq_one_letter_code
_entity_poly.pdbx_strand_id
1 'polypeptide(L)'
;MLYQIKDGTVSAGGQTILSHVDFYIKEKEKIAVVGKNGAGKTTLLRLLAGELTPDRDDSRGSYGRSNDMVTGAATAGSDLDGTAKRTQRAKKKKPSGNPETGITMSRNITIDMLRQADKSNQDLTIEQILLESCPDKDTFSKERFDYEMEYDRLFTGFGFEKEEKSRTLGSFSGGEQTKISLIKLLLEKPDLLLLDEPTNHLDMKTVEWLENYLINYPKAVVMVSHDRAFLDAVAGAVYELENGSLHRYAGNYTQYRQQKLKNLQIQRKAYERQQAEIAHNNELIDKFKHKPKKAAFARSRKTMLARMKLIEKPVEDEAHIFTGNIEPQFPGGKWVYEAKELKIGYDGRALLELSLRIRRGQKIAVIGDNGIGKSTFLKTVAGLIPPIKGTSQLGNNLLVGYFDQQSALIDSDKTVRDHFHELFPALVEKDLRKTLGMYLVWRGKCLKAYQLALRW
;
A
#
# COMPACT_ATOMS: atom_id res chain seq x y z
N MET A 1 25.05 5.00 4.72
CA MET A 1 23.67 5.41 4.98
C MET A 1 23.20 6.19 3.78
N LEU A 2 22.18 5.70 3.07
CA LEU A 2 21.69 6.35 1.86
C LEU A 2 20.68 7.45 2.21
N TYR A 3 19.69 7.11 3.05
CA TYR A 3 18.60 7.99 3.45
C TYR A 3 18.19 7.72 4.90
N GLN A 4 17.86 8.77 5.66
CA GLN A 4 17.41 8.66 7.05
C GLN A 4 16.37 9.73 7.36
N ILE A 5 15.31 9.33 8.07
CA ILE A 5 14.38 10.21 8.77
C ILE A 5 14.57 9.97 10.25
N LYS A 6 14.65 11.03 11.04
CA LYS A 6 14.66 10.99 12.51
C LYS A 6 13.48 11.79 13.03
N ASP A 7 12.68 11.18 13.88
CA ASP A 7 11.58 11.83 14.59
C ASP A 7 10.58 12.52 13.65
N GLY A 8 10.31 11.88 12.48
CA GLY A 8 9.44 12.45 11.46
C GLY A 8 7.97 12.33 11.85
N THR A 9 7.23 13.44 11.81
CA THR A 9 5.77 13.47 12.00
C THR A 9 5.12 14.03 10.74
N VAL A 10 4.03 13.41 10.29
CA VAL A 10 3.26 13.84 9.11
C VAL A 10 1.79 13.81 9.43
N SER A 11 1.12 14.94 9.22
CA SER A 11 -0.33 15.09 9.38
C SER A 11 -0.99 15.40 8.05
N ALA A 12 -2.18 14.91 7.83
CA ALA A 12 -3.02 15.27 6.69
C ALA A 12 -4.49 15.35 7.12
N GLY A 13 -5.19 16.40 6.66
CA GLY A 13 -6.59 16.61 6.99
C GLY A 13 -6.87 16.76 8.49
N GLY A 14 -5.92 17.28 9.26
CA GLY A 14 -6.04 17.47 10.72
C GLY A 14 -5.86 16.20 11.55
N GLN A 15 -5.40 15.10 10.94
CA GLN A 15 -5.06 13.87 11.65
C GLN A 15 -3.58 13.54 11.44
N THR A 16 -2.88 13.16 12.51
CA THR A 16 -1.51 12.67 12.43
C THR A 16 -1.52 11.24 11.86
N ILE A 17 -0.86 11.06 10.73
CA ILE A 17 -0.76 9.78 10.02
C ILE A 17 0.52 9.05 10.45
N LEU A 18 1.65 9.77 10.51
CA LEU A 18 2.93 9.28 10.96
C LEU A 18 3.35 10.08 12.19
N SER A 19 3.74 9.41 13.26
CA SER A 19 4.08 10.03 14.54
C SER A 19 5.44 9.55 15.01
N HIS A 20 6.42 10.46 15.11
CA HIS A 20 7.77 10.18 15.61
C HIS A 20 8.43 8.98 14.91
N VAL A 21 8.36 8.94 13.56
CA VAL A 21 8.92 7.82 12.80
C VAL A 21 10.41 7.97 12.59
N ASP A 22 11.12 6.88 12.92
CA ASP A 22 12.53 6.70 12.60
C ASP A 22 12.66 5.70 11.44
N PHE A 23 13.19 6.18 10.32
CA PHE A 23 13.42 5.36 9.15
C PHE A 23 14.84 5.53 8.65
N TYR A 24 15.49 4.44 8.25
CA TYR A 24 16.78 4.51 7.57
C TYR A 24 16.93 3.39 6.56
N ILE A 25 17.66 3.66 5.48
CA ILE A 25 18.03 2.69 4.47
C ILE A 25 19.52 2.81 4.13
N LYS A 26 20.15 1.66 3.94
CA LYS A 26 21.53 1.55 3.49
C LYS A 26 21.57 1.37 1.97
N GLU A 27 22.75 1.57 1.40
CA GLU A 27 22.98 1.24 -0.02
C GLU A 27 22.67 -0.24 -0.29
N LYS A 28 22.05 -0.50 -1.46
CA LYS A 28 21.67 -1.84 -1.94
C LYS A 28 20.66 -2.60 -1.05
N GLU A 29 20.14 -2.00 0.00
CA GLU A 29 19.18 -2.65 0.90
C GLU A 29 17.79 -2.75 0.23
N LYS A 30 17.10 -3.87 0.44
CA LYS A 30 15.74 -4.12 -0.02
C LYS A 30 14.83 -4.13 1.19
N ILE A 31 13.94 -3.15 1.26
CA ILE A 31 13.05 -2.93 2.41
C ILE A 31 11.60 -3.13 2.00
N ALA A 32 10.88 -3.97 2.74
CA ALA A 32 9.43 -4.03 2.68
C ALA A 32 8.81 -3.12 3.75
N VAL A 33 7.77 -2.38 3.39
CA VAL A 33 6.94 -1.63 4.34
C VAL A 33 5.58 -2.32 4.42
N VAL A 34 5.23 -2.79 5.62
CA VAL A 34 4.00 -3.51 5.89
C VAL A 34 3.15 -2.79 6.93
N GLY A 35 1.87 -3.06 6.96
CA GLY A 35 0.91 -2.45 7.90
C GLY A 35 -0.51 -2.59 7.41
N LYS A 36 -1.49 -2.28 8.27
CA LYS A 36 -2.92 -2.32 7.92
C LYS A 36 -3.24 -1.32 6.79
N ASN A 37 -4.34 -1.55 6.09
CA ASN A 37 -4.83 -0.57 5.11
C ASN A 37 -5.15 0.74 5.83
N GLY A 38 -4.75 1.87 5.22
CA GLY A 38 -4.89 3.18 5.84
C GLY A 38 -3.88 3.51 6.94
N ALA A 39 -2.90 2.65 7.24
CA ALA A 39 -1.86 2.92 8.25
C ALA A 39 -0.88 4.05 7.84
N GLY A 40 -0.86 4.46 6.55
CA GLY A 40 0.04 5.51 6.06
C GLY A 40 1.23 5.00 5.24
N LYS A 41 1.19 3.76 4.70
CA LYS A 41 2.28 3.18 3.90
C LYS A 41 2.63 4.04 2.68
N THR A 42 1.62 4.39 1.87
CA THR A 42 1.79 5.31 0.71
C THR A 42 2.24 6.70 1.14
N THR A 43 1.78 7.19 2.30
CA THR A 43 2.23 8.48 2.87
C THR A 43 3.72 8.45 3.20
N LEU A 44 4.20 7.33 3.76
CA LEU A 44 5.64 7.14 4.00
C LEU A 44 6.44 7.12 2.70
N LEU A 45 5.96 6.41 1.65
CA LEU A 45 6.63 6.44 0.35
C LEU A 45 6.68 7.85 -0.25
N ARG A 46 5.59 8.61 -0.18
CA ARG A 46 5.56 10.02 -0.64
C ARG A 46 6.48 10.93 0.15
N LEU A 47 6.61 10.70 1.45
CA LEU A 47 7.59 11.40 2.29
C LEU A 47 9.02 11.08 1.86
N LEU A 48 9.32 9.81 1.57
CA LEU A 48 10.63 9.38 1.05
C LEU A 48 10.92 9.94 -0.35
N ALA A 49 9.89 10.07 -1.19
CA ALA A 49 9.99 10.69 -2.52
C ALA A 49 10.17 12.22 -2.47
N GLY A 50 10.03 12.85 -1.29
CA GLY A 50 10.09 14.30 -1.14
C GLY A 50 8.83 15.04 -1.60
N GLU A 51 7.72 14.33 -1.86
CA GLU A 51 6.42 14.92 -2.21
C GLU A 51 5.70 15.51 -0.98
N LEU A 52 6.05 15.01 0.20
CA LEU A 52 5.57 15.50 1.48
C LEU A 52 6.74 15.96 2.33
N THR A 53 6.51 16.99 3.13
CA THR A 53 7.47 17.48 4.13
C THR A 53 6.95 17.09 5.52
N PRO A 54 7.83 16.67 6.46
CA PRO A 54 7.42 16.46 7.85
C PRO A 54 6.87 17.76 8.45
N ASP A 55 5.94 17.60 9.37
CA ASP A 55 5.40 18.71 10.13
C ASP A 55 6.53 19.37 10.94
N ARG A 56 6.53 20.71 11.03
CA ARG A 56 7.46 21.42 11.87
C ARG A 56 7.06 21.24 13.33
N ASP A 57 8.00 20.86 14.15
CA ASP A 57 7.82 20.80 15.60
C ASP A 57 7.97 22.24 16.16
N ASP A 58 6.87 22.99 16.21
CA ASP A 58 6.84 24.36 16.76
C ASP A 58 7.15 24.41 18.27
N SER A 59 7.32 23.24 18.93
CA SER A 59 7.58 23.14 20.36
C SER A 59 9.03 23.43 20.77
N ARG A 60 9.98 23.52 19.81
CA ARG A 60 11.41 23.78 20.09
C ARG A 60 11.85 25.24 19.95
N GLY A 61 10.93 26.17 19.69
CA GLY A 61 11.26 27.56 19.31
C GLY A 61 10.68 28.65 20.19
N SER A 62 10.70 28.54 21.53
CA SER A 62 10.36 29.67 22.41
C SER A 62 11.35 29.87 23.56
N TYR A 63 12.60 30.14 23.25
CA TYR A 63 13.50 30.87 24.15
C TYR A 63 14.30 31.90 23.35
N GLY A 64 13.83 33.15 23.43
CA GLY A 64 14.67 34.35 23.31
C GLY A 64 14.88 34.92 21.91
N ARG A 65 14.06 35.89 21.55
CA ARG A 65 14.48 37.28 21.34
C ARG A 65 13.28 38.14 20.90
N SER A 66 12.88 38.98 21.82
CA SER A 66 12.09 40.19 21.57
C SER A 66 12.90 41.26 20.86
N ASN A 67 12.18 42.09 20.10
CA ASN A 67 12.57 43.38 19.49
C ASN A 67 13.39 43.31 18.19
N ASP A 68 12.82 43.71 17.06
CA ASP A 68 12.68 45.09 16.69
C ASP A 68 11.70 45.25 15.49
N MET A 69 10.72 46.15 15.74
CA MET A 69 9.93 46.81 14.71
C MET A 69 10.83 47.81 13.97
N VAL A 70 10.88 47.75 12.64
CA VAL A 70 11.04 48.97 11.82
C VAL A 70 10.21 48.84 10.54
N THR A 71 9.28 49.73 10.45
CA THR A 71 8.50 50.13 9.28
C THR A 71 9.38 50.77 8.19
N GLY A 72 9.05 50.56 6.93
CA GLY A 72 9.67 51.34 5.85
C GLY A 72 9.14 51.02 4.46
N ALA A 73 8.37 51.94 3.93
CA ALA A 73 7.62 51.91 2.70
C ALA A 73 8.44 51.94 1.41
N ALA A 74 7.75 51.56 0.35
CA ALA A 74 7.99 51.68 -1.07
C ALA A 74 8.85 52.83 -1.60
N THR A 75 9.61 52.55 -2.68
CA THR A 75 9.55 53.39 -3.90
C THR A 75 10.13 52.65 -5.11
N ALA A 76 9.48 52.86 -6.24
CA ALA A 76 9.83 52.38 -7.56
C ALA A 76 10.99 53.25 -8.17
N GLY A 77 11.73 52.68 -9.09
CA GLY A 77 12.69 53.42 -9.93
C GLY A 77 13.32 52.52 -11.00
N SER A 78 12.99 52.81 -12.22
CA SER A 78 13.49 52.32 -13.50
C SER A 78 14.98 52.61 -13.74
N ASP A 79 15.69 51.81 -14.49
CA ASP A 79 16.30 52.07 -15.79
C ASP A 79 17.56 51.21 -16.11
N LEU A 80 17.48 50.56 -17.23
CA LEU A 80 18.39 50.39 -18.37
C LEU A 80 19.88 50.02 -18.24
N ASP A 81 20.19 48.95 -18.95
CA ASP A 81 21.31 48.77 -19.91
C ASP A 81 22.68 48.31 -19.38
N GLY A 82 23.24 47.32 -20.07
CA GLY A 82 24.66 47.00 -19.94
C GLY A 82 25.03 45.49 -20.10
N THR A 83 25.18 45.08 -21.33
CA THR A 83 25.83 43.83 -21.79
C THR A 83 27.13 43.50 -21.06
N ALA A 84 27.21 42.27 -20.50
CA ALA A 84 28.49 41.57 -20.33
C ALA A 84 28.29 40.06 -20.24
N LYS A 85 28.73 39.36 -21.26
CA LYS A 85 28.95 37.92 -21.26
C LYS A 85 29.90 37.55 -20.13
N ARG A 86 29.41 36.75 -19.17
CA ARG A 86 30.25 36.13 -18.16
C ARG A 86 29.88 34.64 -18.03
N THR A 87 30.74 33.79 -18.53
CA THR A 87 30.81 32.36 -18.34
C THR A 87 30.42 31.98 -16.91
N GLN A 88 29.27 31.37 -16.77
CA GLN A 88 28.85 30.80 -15.47
C GLN A 88 29.58 29.47 -15.22
N ARG A 89 30.62 29.55 -14.43
CA ARG A 89 31.22 28.40 -13.73
C ARG A 89 30.14 27.80 -12.82
N ALA A 90 29.78 26.54 -13.07
CA ALA A 90 28.82 25.80 -12.28
C ALA A 90 29.23 25.84 -10.79
N LYS A 91 28.46 26.53 -9.98
CA LYS A 91 28.59 26.48 -8.52
C LYS A 91 28.11 25.12 -8.03
N LYS A 92 29.01 24.29 -7.51
CA LYS A 92 28.71 23.08 -6.77
C LYS A 92 27.70 23.42 -5.67
N LYS A 93 26.45 22.94 -5.80
CA LYS A 93 25.44 23.02 -4.76
C LYS A 93 25.90 22.24 -3.52
N LYS A 94 25.89 22.88 -2.35
CA LYS A 94 26.10 22.26 -1.04
C LYS A 94 24.98 21.21 -0.78
N PRO A 95 25.23 20.17 0.05
CA PRO A 95 24.25 19.14 0.33
C PRO A 95 23.01 19.76 0.99
N SER A 96 21.85 19.49 0.44
CA SER A 96 20.56 19.90 0.99
C SER A 96 20.01 18.80 1.93
N GLY A 97 20.68 18.61 3.07
CA GLY A 97 20.00 18.08 4.23
C GLY A 97 19.48 19.27 5.01
N ASN A 98 18.17 19.43 5.11
CA ASN A 98 17.61 20.50 5.93
C ASN A 98 17.60 19.98 7.38
N PRO A 99 18.48 20.45 8.28
CA PRO A 99 18.55 19.96 9.65
C PRO A 99 17.28 20.22 10.46
N GLU A 100 16.39 21.08 9.95
CA GLU A 100 15.11 21.40 10.58
C GLU A 100 14.02 20.35 10.34
N THR A 101 14.17 19.46 9.35
CA THR A 101 13.14 18.47 9.00
C THR A 101 13.45 17.05 9.48
N GLY A 102 14.58 16.83 10.15
CA GLY A 102 15.01 15.50 10.59
C GLY A 102 15.41 14.54 9.46
N ILE A 103 15.41 15.00 8.20
CA ILE A 103 15.78 14.21 7.03
C ILE A 103 17.24 14.40 6.69
N THR A 104 17.97 13.28 6.61
CA THR A 104 19.37 13.24 6.19
C THR A 104 19.52 12.29 5.01
N MET A 105 20.14 12.74 3.92
CA MET A 105 20.39 11.92 2.73
C MET A 105 21.80 12.10 2.20
N SER A 106 22.32 11.10 1.50
CA SER A 106 23.59 11.18 0.79
C SER A 106 23.53 12.25 -0.30
N ARG A 107 24.69 12.80 -0.67
CA ARG A 107 24.77 13.84 -1.71
C ARG A 107 24.39 13.26 -3.06
N ASN A 108 23.59 14.00 -3.83
CA ASN A 108 23.25 13.71 -5.22
C ASN A 108 22.56 12.34 -5.44
N ILE A 109 21.73 11.87 -4.48
CA ILE A 109 20.93 10.67 -4.71
C ILE A 109 19.74 10.98 -5.61
N THR A 110 19.45 10.04 -6.51
CA THR A 110 18.23 10.04 -7.31
C THR A 110 17.19 9.16 -6.60
N ILE A 111 15.99 9.70 -6.40
CA ILE A 111 14.86 8.98 -5.79
C ILE A 111 13.73 9.05 -6.79
N ASP A 112 13.14 7.91 -7.10
CA ASP A 112 11.95 7.89 -7.93
C ASP A 112 10.95 6.85 -7.46
N MET A 113 9.67 7.11 -7.74
CA MET A 113 8.53 6.34 -7.27
C MET A 113 7.62 5.93 -8.43
N LEU A 114 7.14 4.69 -8.39
CA LEU A 114 6.11 4.25 -9.33
C LEU A 114 4.86 5.11 -9.20
N ARG A 115 4.53 5.84 -10.26
CA ARG A 115 3.33 6.68 -10.37
C ARG A 115 2.35 6.04 -11.33
N GLN A 116 1.08 6.35 -11.15
CA GLN A 116 0.08 6.01 -12.16
C GLN A 116 0.44 6.69 -13.48
N ALA A 117 0.19 5.99 -14.60
CA ALA A 117 0.49 6.49 -15.94
C ALA A 117 -0.03 7.92 -16.15
N ASP A 118 0.84 8.79 -16.61
CA ASP A 118 0.52 10.19 -16.88
C ASP A 118 -0.40 10.27 -18.12
N LYS A 119 -1.56 10.88 -17.96
CA LYS A 119 -2.55 11.01 -19.05
C LYS A 119 -2.06 11.92 -20.20
N SER A 120 -0.99 12.68 -19.98
CA SER A 120 -0.44 13.61 -20.99
C SER A 120 0.26 12.92 -22.16
N ASN A 121 0.69 11.67 -22.01
CA ASN A 121 1.52 10.95 -22.98
C ASN A 121 0.76 9.89 -23.80
N GLN A 122 -0.57 9.97 -23.85
CA GLN A 122 -1.41 8.94 -24.49
C GLN A 122 -1.16 8.78 -26.02
N ASP A 123 -0.77 9.85 -26.69
CA ASP A 123 -0.53 9.88 -28.14
C ASP A 123 0.90 9.50 -28.55
N LEU A 124 1.81 9.41 -27.58
CA LEU A 124 3.20 9.03 -27.83
C LEU A 124 3.33 7.51 -27.94
N THR A 125 4.26 7.06 -28.79
CA THR A 125 4.60 5.63 -28.88
C THR A 125 5.41 5.21 -27.66
N ILE A 126 5.34 3.91 -27.31
CA ILE A 126 6.13 3.36 -26.21
C ILE A 126 7.62 3.63 -26.38
N GLU A 127 8.10 3.46 -27.60
CA GLU A 127 9.51 3.71 -27.93
C GLU A 127 9.88 5.18 -27.65
N GLN A 128 9.07 6.14 -28.06
CA GLN A 128 9.30 7.55 -27.77
C GLN A 128 9.37 7.84 -26.27
N ILE A 129 8.41 7.29 -25.49
CA ILE A 129 8.32 7.49 -24.04
C ILE A 129 9.55 6.92 -23.31
N LEU A 130 9.97 5.70 -23.69
CA LEU A 130 11.05 5.02 -23.00
C LEU A 130 12.43 5.54 -23.43
N LEU A 131 12.59 5.97 -24.69
CA LEU A 131 13.83 6.56 -25.18
C LEU A 131 14.03 8.01 -24.76
N GLU A 132 12.97 8.72 -24.34
CA GLU A 132 13.06 10.07 -23.77
C GLU A 132 13.98 10.12 -22.54
N SER A 133 13.95 9.08 -21.71
CA SER A 133 14.78 8.93 -20.49
C SER A 133 16.20 8.44 -20.77
N CYS A 134 16.58 8.24 -22.04
CA CYS A 134 17.92 7.82 -22.39
C CYS A 134 18.94 8.92 -22.09
N PRO A 135 20.02 8.63 -21.35
CA PRO A 135 21.03 9.63 -20.97
C PRO A 135 21.77 10.21 -22.16
N ASP A 136 22.00 9.41 -23.21
CA ASP A 136 22.69 9.82 -24.41
C ASP A 136 21.76 9.73 -25.63
N LYS A 137 21.73 10.83 -26.39
CA LYS A 137 20.91 10.92 -27.62
C LYS A 137 21.68 10.50 -28.87
N ASP A 138 22.99 10.27 -28.76
CA ASP A 138 23.78 9.78 -29.87
C ASP A 138 23.48 8.29 -30.12
N THR A 139 22.95 8.00 -31.30
CA THR A 139 22.50 6.65 -31.70
C THR A 139 23.65 5.63 -31.77
N PHE A 140 24.90 6.08 -31.88
CA PHE A 140 26.08 5.23 -32.02
C PHE A 140 26.89 5.14 -30.72
N SER A 141 26.46 5.73 -29.64
CA SER A 141 27.14 5.65 -28.35
C SER A 141 26.97 4.28 -27.70
N LYS A 142 27.98 3.84 -26.97
CA LYS A 142 27.90 2.61 -26.18
C LYS A 142 26.81 2.70 -25.11
N GLU A 143 26.64 3.86 -24.49
CA GLU A 143 25.65 4.12 -23.44
C GLU A 143 24.24 3.98 -23.98
N ARG A 144 24.00 4.44 -25.21
CA ARG A 144 22.73 4.25 -25.91
C ARG A 144 22.45 2.79 -26.19
N PHE A 145 23.45 2.05 -26.70
CA PHE A 145 23.32 0.62 -26.98
C PHE A 145 23.00 -0.19 -25.70
N ASP A 146 23.72 0.07 -24.61
CA ASP A 146 23.50 -0.59 -23.32
C ASP A 146 22.10 -0.28 -22.77
N TYR A 147 21.59 0.95 -22.98
CA TYR A 147 20.23 1.35 -22.60
C TYR A 147 19.16 0.61 -23.42
N GLU A 148 19.34 0.52 -24.73
CA GLU A 148 18.41 -0.21 -25.61
C GLU A 148 18.37 -1.70 -25.32
N MET A 149 19.51 -2.29 -25.00
CA MET A 149 19.59 -3.69 -24.57
C MET A 149 18.80 -3.93 -23.27
N GLU A 150 18.93 -3.03 -22.29
CA GLU A 150 18.18 -3.12 -21.04
C GLU A 150 16.70 -2.85 -21.28
N TYR A 151 16.35 -1.91 -22.16
CA TYR A 151 14.99 -1.66 -22.58
C TYR A 151 14.35 -2.92 -23.18
N ASP A 152 15.02 -3.58 -24.12
CA ASP A 152 14.52 -4.83 -24.73
C ASP A 152 14.33 -5.92 -23.69
N ARG A 153 15.26 -6.06 -22.76
CA ARG A 153 15.19 -7.03 -21.67
C ARG A 153 14.00 -6.78 -20.75
N LEU A 154 13.81 -5.52 -20.33
CA LEU A 154 12.68 -5.13 -19.47
C LEU A 154 11.36 -5.33 -20.21
N PHE A 155 11.25 -4.85 -21.43
CA PHE A 155 10.04 -4.88 -22.23
C PHE A 155 9.54 -6.32 -22.46
N THR A 156 10.44 -7.20 -22.87
CA THR A 156 10.13 -8.64 -23.05
C THR A 156 9.85 -9.33 -21.72
N GLY A 157 10.59 -8.97 -20.65
CA GLY A 157 10.39 -9.52 -19.30
C GLY A 157 9.01 -9.21 -18.72
N PHE A 158 8.45 -8.06 -19.08
CA PHE A 158 7.06 -7.68 -18.73
C PHE A 158 6.00 -8.28 -19.65
N GLY A 159 6.41 -9.13 -20.61
CA GLY A 159 5.49 -9.89 -21.47
C GLY A 159 5.00 -9.13 -22.69
N PHE A 160 5.67 -8.04 -23.09
CA PHE A 160 5.38 -7.32 -24.32
C PHE A 160 6.14 -7.88 -25.51
N GLU A 161 5.55 -7.84 -26.70
CA GLU A 161 6.19 -8.20 -27.95
C GLU A 161 6.94 -7.00 -28.54
N LYS A 162 8.01 -7.26 -29.30
CA LYS A 162 8.84 -6.18 -29.87
C LYS A 162 8.08 -5.24 -30.79
N GLU A 163 7.08 -5.76 -31.49
CA GLU A 163 6.23 -5.04 -32.43
C GLU A 163 5.35 -4.01 -31.72
N GLU A 164 5.05 -4.22 -30.44
CA GLU A 164 4.21 -3.32 -29.64
C GLU A 164 4.90 -2.01 -29.25
N LYS A 165 6.22 -1.90 -29.44
CA LYS A 165 6.97 -0.66 -29.20
C LYS A 165 6.48 0.53 -30.01
N SER A 166 6.01 0.28 -31.22
CA SER A 166 5.46 1.30 -32.12
C SER A 166 4.04 1.71 -31.83
N ARG A 167 3.34 1.02 -30.91
CA ARG A 167 1.97 1.37 -30.51
C ARG A 167 1.96 2.57 -29.57
N THR A 168 0.89 3.34 -29.62
CA THR A 168 0.68 4.49 -28.71
C THR A 168 0.26 4.00 -27.31
N LEU A 169 0.67 4.74 -26.27
CA LEU A 169 0.36 4.40 -24.87
C LEU A 169 -1.15 4.29 -24.63
N GLY A 170 -1.95 5.16 -25.27
CA GLY A 170 -3.41 5.15 -25.16
C GLY A 170 -4.09 3.90 -25.70
N SER A 171 -3.41 3.10 -26.55
CA SER A 171 -3.96 1.84 -27.08
C SER A 171 -3.86 0.66 -26.10
N PHE A 172 -3.16 0.84 -24.98
CA PHE A 172 -2.95 -0.19 -23.96
C PHE A 172 -3.97 -0.07 -22.83
N SER A 173 -4.30 -1.20 -22.21
CA SER A 173 -5.12 -1.23 -21.00
C SER A 173 -4.43 -0.51 -19.83
N GLY A 174 -5.20 -0.05 -18.84
CA GLY A 174 -4.64 0.63 -17.67
C GLY A 174 -3.59 -0.20 -16.91
N GLY A 175 -3.75 -1.52 -16.87
CA GLY A 175 -2.75 -2.43 -16.28
C GLY A 175 -1.45 -2.48 -17.09
N GLU A 176 -1.53 -2.51 -18.42
CA GLU A 176 -0.37 -2.47 -19.31
C GLU A 176 0.33 -1.11 -19.25
N GLN A 177 -0.42 0.00 -19.18
CA GLN A 177 0.16 1.33 -18.97
C GLN A 177 0.95 1.42 -17.66
N THR A 178 0.47 0.76 -16.59
CA THR A 178 1.20 0.65 -15.33
C THR A 178 2.50 -0.16 -15.49
N LYS A 179 2.47 -1.26 -16.25
CA LYS A 179 3.67 -2.04 -16.59
C LYS A 179 4.69 -1.18 -17.34
N ILE A 180 4.25 -0.40 -18.33
CA ILE A 180 5.12 0.51 -19.10
C ILE A 180 5.73 1.59 -18.21
N SER A 181 4.95 2.16 -17.30
CA SER A 181 5.44 3.14 -16.30
C SER A 181 6.50 2.51 -15.39
N LEU A 182 6.32 1.25 -15.00
CA LEU A 182 7.29 0.52 -14.20
C LEU A 182 8.58 0.24 -15.00
N ILE A 183 8.48 -0.12 -16.28
CA ILE A 183 9.65 -0.30 -17.17
C ILE A 183 10.44 1.02 -17.26
N LYS A 184 9.76 2.16 -17.47
CA LYS A 184 10.40 3.48 -17.49
C LYS A 184 11.20 3.73 -16.22
N LEU A 185 10.56 3.54 -15.07
CA LEU A 185 11.18 3.72 -13.75
C LEU A 185 12.41 2.82 -13.55
N LEU A 186 12.34 1.55 -13.99
CA LEU A 186 13.47 0.62 -13.88
C LEU A 186 14.62 0.97 -14.80
N LEU A 187 14.35 1.57 -15.99
CA LEU A 187 15.37 2.07 -16.91
C LEU A 187 16.14 3.26 -16.35
N GLU A 188 15.48 4.14 -15.62
CA GLU A 188 16.13 5.30 -14.99
C GLU A 188 17.09 4.92 -13.87
N LYS A 189 16.99 3.71 -13.32
CA LYS A 189 17.86 3.14 -12.28
C LYS A 189 18.15 4.10 -11.13
N PRO A 190 17.11 4.63 -10.43
CA PRO A 190 17.32 5.56 -9.32
C PRO A 190 18.12 4.93 -8.17
N ASP A 191 18.82 5.75 -7.37
CA ASP A 191 19.58 5.28 -6.20
C ASP A 191 18.67 4.74 -5.09
N LEU A 192 17.45 5.29 -5.00
CA LEU A 192 16.39 4.80 -4.16
C LEU A 192 15.12 4.60 -4.99
N LEU A 193 14.78 3.36 -5.24
CA LEU A 193 13.59 2.93 -5.97
C LEU A 193 12.43 2.73 -4.98
N LEU A 194 11.32 3.43 -5.20
CA LEU A 194 10.11 3.34 -4.37
C LEU A 194 8.98 2.68 -5.16
N LEU A 195 8.45 1.57 -4.65
CA LEU A 195 7.42 0.78 -5.31
C LEU A 195 6.17 0.68 -4.42
N ASP A 196 5.06 1.21 -4.88
CA ASP A 196 3.75 1.08 -4.22
C ASP A 196 2.90 0.07 -4.99
N GLU A 197 2.66 -1.11 -4.39
CA GLU A 197 1.89 -2.23 -4.94
C GLU A 197 2.32 -2.64 -6.37
N PRO A 198 3.62 -2.92 -6.62
CA PRO A 198 4.13 -3.17 -7.98
C PRO A 198 3.61 -4.47 -8.60
N THR A 199 3.11 -5.39 -7.79
CA THR A 199 2.55 -6.69 -8.23
C THR A 199 1.11 -6.59 -8.74
N ASN A 200 0.44 -5.47 -8.50
CA ASN A 200 -0.92 -5.26 -8.99
C ASN A 200 -0.95 -5.28 -10.53
N HIS A 201 -1.92 -5.99 -11.08
CA HIS A 201 -2.12 -6.15 -12.54
C HIS A 201 -1.03 -6.95 -13.27
N LEU A 202 -0.05 -7.54 -12.54
CA LEU A 202 0.93 -8.45 -13.10
C LEU A 202 0.40 -9.90 -13.06
N ASP A 203 0.76 -10.69 -14.06
CA ASP A 203 0.60 -12.15 -14.02
C ASP A 203 1.77 -12.79 -13.25
N MET A 204 1.62 -14.07 -12.90
CA MET A 204 2.61 -14.78 -12.08
C MET A 204 4.00 -14.81 -12.71
N LYS A 205 4.10 -14.95 -14.04
CA LYS A 205 5.40 -14.98 -14.74
C LYS A 205 6.10 -13.63 -14.66
N THR A 206 5.34 -12.56 -14.86
CA THR A 206 5.86 -11.18 -14.75
C THR A 206 6.27 -10.86 -13.31
N VAL A 207 5.51 -11.34 -12.29
CA VAL A 207 5.89 -11.17 -10.87
C VAL A 207 7.19 -11.90 -10.58
N GLU A 208 7.34 -13.16 -10.98
CA GLU A 208 8.58 -13.93 -10.78
C GLU A 208 9.78 -13.28 -11.49
N TRP A 209 9.55 -12.74 -12.69
CA TRP A 209 10.58 -12.01 -13.40
C TRP A 209 10.99 -10.73 -12.64
N LEU A 210 10.01 -9.96 -12.13
CA LEU A 210 10.25 -8.74 -11.35
C LEU A 210 10.99 -9.05 -10.03
N GLU A 211 10.63 -10.14 -9.33
CA GLU A 211 11.34 -10.61 -8.15
C GLU A 211 12.82 -10.80 -8.43
N ASN A 212 13.14 -11.58 -9.48
CA ASN A 212 14.51 -11.86 -9.89
C ASN A 212 15.27 -10.59 -10.28
N TYR A 213 14.60 -9.64 -10.94
CA TYR A 213 15.19 -8.35 -11.30
C TYR A 213 15.52 -7.52 -10.05
N LEU A 214 14.57 -7.40 -9.10
CA LEU A 214 14.75 -6.60 -7.90
C LEU A 214 15.76 -7.19 -6.90
N ILE A 215 15.85 -8.51 -6.81
CA ILE A 215 16.91 -9.19 -6.02
C ILE A 215 18.28 -8.74 -6.51
N ASN A 216 18.48 -8.70 -7.84
CA ASN A 216 19.74 -8.33 -8.48
C ASN A 216 19.91 -6.82 -8.71
N TYR A 217 18.91 -6.00 -8.38
CA TYR A 217 18.98 -4.55 -8.55
C TYR A 217 20.12 -3.96 -7.71
N PRO A 218 21.08 -3.22 -8.31
CA PRO A 218 22.32 -2.84 -7.65
C PRO A 218 22.19 -1.77 -6.57
N LYS A 219 21.02 -1.13 -6.47
CA LYS A 219 20.77 0.00 -5.59
C LYS A 219 19.67 -0.31 -4.56
N ALA A 220 19.29 0.67 -3.75
CA ALA A 220 18.29 0.50 -2.70
C ALA A 220 16.86 0.44 -3.24
N VAL A 221 16.01 -0.38 -2.61
CA VAL A 221 14.58 -0.50 -2.95
C VAL A 221 13.75 -0.42 -1.68
N VAL A 222 12.68 0.37 -1.69
CA VAL A 222 11.62 0.34 -0.69
C VAL A 222 10.32 -0.04 -1.38
N MET A 223 9.66 -1.07 -0.88
CA MET A 223 8.44 -1.61 -1.51
C MET A 223 7.32 -1.77 -0.51
N VAL A 224 6.11 -1.45 -0.95
CA VAL A 224 4.84 -1.81 -0.31
C VAL A 224 4.16 -2.84 -1.19
N SER A 225 3.74 -3.97 -0.65
CA SER A 225 2.93 -4.94 -1.37
C SER A 225 2.04 -5.74 -0.41
N HIS A 226 0.91 -6.23 -0.93
CA HIS A 226 0.07 -7.22 -0.27
C HIS A 226 0.47 -8.65 -0.64
N ASP A 227 1.33 -8.84 -1.62
CA ASP A 227 1.87 -10.14 -2.01
C ASP A 227 2.99 -10.56 -1.05
N ARG A 228 2.67 -11.51 -0.19
CA ARG A 228 3.59 -12.02 0.84
C ARG A 228 4.75 -12.80 0.24
N ALA A 229 4.51 -13.54 -0.84
CA ALA A 229 5.54 -14.33 -1.51
C ALA A 229 6.58 -13.40 -2.14
N PHE A 230 6.11 -12.36 -2.85
CA PHE A 230 6.95 -11.31 -3.41
C PHE A 230 7.81 -10.61 -2.34
N LEU A 231 7.20 -10.19 -1.22
CA LEU A 231 7.95 -9.56 -0.12
C LEU A 231 8.97 -10.51 0.51
N ASP A 232 8.63 -11.79 0.63
CA ASP A 232 9.51 -12.79 1.21
C ASP A 232 10.73 -13.10 0.32
N ALA A 233 10.54 -13.07 -0.99
CA ALA A 233 11.60 -13.29 -1.97
C ALA A 233 12.60 -12.13 -2.05
N VAL A 234 12.11 -10.87 -1.99
CA VAL A 234 12.92 -9.69 -2.31
C VAL A 234 13.45 -8.97 -1.06
N ALA A 235 12.68 -8.91 0.03
CA ALA A 235 13.00 -8.08 1.17
C ALA A 235 14.08 -8.68 2.09
N GLY A 236 15.10 -7.88 2.42
CA GLY A 236 16.11 -8.20 3.44
C GLY A 236 15.85 -7.54 4.80
N ALA A 237 14.93 -6.59 4.86
CA ALA A 237 14.42 -5.98 6.09
C ALA A 237 12.97 -5.56 5.92
N VAL A 238 12.22 -5.55 7.02
CA VAL A 238 10.80 -5.18 7.04
C VAL A 238 10.59 -4.05 8.03
N TYR A 239 9.92 -2.99 7.59
CA TYR A 239 9.37 -1.97 8.47
C TYR A 239 7.87 -2.18 8.63
N GLU A 240 7.43 -2.34 9.86
CA GLU A 240 6.01 -2.40 10.19
C GLU A 240 5.51 -1.04 10.63
N LEU A 241 4.49 -0.55 9.95
CA LEU A 241 3.79 0.66 10.30
C LEU A 241 2.50 0.32 11.06
N GLU A 242 2.49 0.63 12.36
CA GLU A 242 1.37 0.37 13.24
C GLU A 242 1.08 1.60 14.13
N ASN A 243 -0.17 2.06 14.14
CA ASN A 243 -0.63 3.23 14.91
C ASN A 243 0.25 4.49 14.72
N GLY A 244 0.70 4.74 13.46
CA GLY A 244 1.56 5.87 13.14
C GLY A 244 3.03 5.70 13.51
N SER A 245 3.40 4.63 14.21
CA SER A 245 4.79 4.30 14.59
C SER A 245 5.41 3.29 13.64
N LEU A 246 6.73 3.34 13.50
CA LEU A 246 7.47 2.50 12.56
C LEU A 246 8.44 1.60 13.32
N HIS A 247 8.34 0.30 13.12
CA HIS A 247 9.19 -0.70 13.76
C HIS A 247 9.97 -1.51 12.72
N ARG A 248 11.30 -1.58 12.87
CA ARG A 248 12.17 -2.31 11.95
C ARG A 248 12.45 -3.72 12.44
N TYR A 249 12.30 -4.68 11.53
CA TYR A 249 12.67 -6.09 11.73
C TYR A 249 13.73 -6.47 10.70
N ALA A 250 14.76 -7.20 11.13
CA ALA A 250 15.76 -7.76 10.23
C ALA A 250 15.24 -9.06 9.62
N GLY A 251 15.58 -9.28 8.35
CA GLY A 251 15.19 -10.48 7.62
C GLY A 251 13.99 -10.27 6.69
N ASN A 252 13.55 -11.37 6.06
CA ASN A 252 12.44 -11.38 5.12
C ASN A 252 11.06 -11.32 5.82
N TYR A 253 9.99 -11.36 5.04
CA TYR A 253 8.62 -11.28 5.55
C TYR A 253 8.26 -12.43 6.52
N THR A 254 8.67 -13.65 6.21
CA THR A 254 8.45 -14.82 7.07
C THR A 254 9.15 -14.67 8.43
N GLN A 255 10.40 -14.22 8.44
CA GLN A 255 11.17 -13.98 9.66
C GLN A 255 10.55 -12.83 10.50
N TYR A 256 10.13 -11.76 9.86
CA TYR A 256 9.36 -10.69 10.51
C TYR A 256 8.12 -11.23 11.22
N ARG A 257 7.29 -12.04 10.53
CA ARG A 257 6.07 -12.63 11.11
C ARG A 257 6.38 -13.48 12.34
N GLN A 258 7.42 -14.30 12.27
CA GLN A 258 7.86 -15.12 13.40
C GLN A 258 8.32 -14.26 14.60
N GLN A 259 9.13 -13.22 14.35
CA GLN A 259 9.58 -12.31 15.38
C GLN A 259 8.41 -11.55 16.02
N LYS A 260 7.48 -11.03 15.21
CA LYS A 260 6.27 -10.35 15.72
C LYS A 260 5.44 -11.26 16.61
N LEU A 261 5.15 -12.49 16.17
CA LEU A 261 4.39 -13.45 16.96
C LEU A 261 5.08 -13.77 18.30
N LYS A 262 6.39 -13.96 18.28
CA LYS A 262 7.19 -14.18 19.49
C LYS A 262 7.12 -12.98 20.46
N ASN A 263 7.27 -11.76 19.93
CA ASN A 263 7.18 -10.54 20.73
C ASN A 263 5.80 -10.37 21.35
N LEU A 264 4.73 -10.62 20.60
CA LEU A 264 3.35 -10.60 21.11
C LEU A 264 3.13 -11.62 22.23
N GLN A 265 3.67 -12.83 22.09
CA GLN A 265 3.58 -13.85 23.15
C GLN A 265 4.33 -13.42 24.43
N ILE A 266 5.51 -12.82 24.28
CA ILE A 266 6.28 -12.31 25.42
C ILE A 266 5.50 -11.17 26.11
N GLN A 267 4.98 -10.22 25.34
CA GLN A 267 4.19 -9.09 25.86
C GLN A 267 2.91 -9.59 26.56
N ARG A 268 2.22 -10.58 25.98
CA ARG A 268 1.02 -11.19 26.59
C ARG A 268 1.33 -11.81 27.93
N LYS A 269 2.39 -12.63 28.02
CA LYS A 269 2.82 -13.24 29.29
C LYS A 269 3.21 -12.18 30.32
N ALA A 270 3.90 -11.13 29.91
CA ALA A 270 4.28 -10.02 30.80
C ALA A 270 3.04 -9.27 31.29
N TYR A 271 2.06 -8.99 30.42
CA TYR A 271 0.79 -8.37 30.78
C TYR A 271 -0.01 -9.23 31.76
N GLU A 272 -0.17 -10.53 31.49
CA GLU A 272 -0.91 -11.46 32.35
C GLU A 272 -0.26 -11.54 33.76
N ARG A 273 1.07 -11.60 33.83
CA ARG A 273 1.80 -11.56 35.12
C ARG A 273 1.55 -10.27 35.87
N GLN A 274 1.65 -9.13 35.20
CA GLN A 274 1.38 -7.83 35.82
C GLN A 274 -0.04 -7.70 36.32
N GLN A 275 -1.04 -8.16 35.54
CA GLN A 275 -2.44 -8.16 35.95
C GLN A 275 -2.67 -9.04 37.19
N ALA A 276 -2.06 -10.22 37.24
CA ALA A 276 -2.12 -11.10 38.42
C ALA A 276 -1.48 -10.45 39.64
N GLU A 277 -0.35 -9.75 39.49
CA GLU A 277 0.31 -9.02 40.57
C GLU A 277 -0.55 -7.85 41.06
N ILE A 278 -1.16 -7.09 40.14
CA ILE A 278 -2.09 -5.99 40.48
C ILE A 278 -3.29 -6.53 41.26
N ALA A 279 -3.90 -7.61 40.79
CA ALA A 279 -5.05 -8.23 41.44
C ALA A 279 -4.69 -8.70 42.87
N HIS A 280 -3.59 -9.42 43.02
CA HIS A 280 -3.10 -9.87 44.32
C HIS A 280 -2.82 -8.73 45.30
N ASN A 281 -2.16 -7.65 44.82
CA ASN A 281 -1.90 -6.48 45.68
C ASN A 281 -3.19 -5.76 46.06
N ASN A 282 -4.18 -5.67 45.18
CA ASN A 282 -5.48 -5.11 45.47
C ASN A 282 -6.22 -5.93 46.55
N GLU A 283 -6.21 -7.26 46.47
CA GLU A 283 -6.78 -8.13 47.51
C GLU A 283 -6.09 -7.92 48.88
N LEU A 284 -4.77 -7.79 48.91
CA LEU A 284 -4.03 -7.49 50.13
C LEU A 284 -4.39 -6.11 50.69
N ILE A 285 -4.53 -5.09 49.85
CA ILE A 285 -4.94 -3.75 50.27
C ILE A 285 -6.34 -3.80 50.87
N ASP A 286 -7.30 -4.45 50.23
CA ASP A 286 -8.67 -4.57 50.69
C ASP A 286 -8.75 -5.33 52.03
N LYS A 287 -8.00 -6.40 52.19
CA LYS A 287 -7.92 -7.21 53.43
C LYS A 287 -7.35 -6.43 54.60
N PHE A 288 -6.43 -5.49 54.37
CA PHE A 288 -5.68 -4.83 55.42
C PHE A 288 -5.98 -3.35 55.62
N LYS A 289 -6.74 -2.67 54.72
CA LYS A 289 -7.04 -1.23 54.75
C LYS A 289 -7.75 -0.79 56.05
N HIS A 290 -8.57 -1.68 56.66
CA HIS A 290 -9.36 -1.39 57.87
C HIS A 290 -8.69 -1.92 59.17
N LYS A 291 -7.47 -2.52 59.10
CA LYS A 291 -6.79 -3.06 60.25
C LYS A 291 -5.72 -2.07 60.74
N PRO A 292 -5.87 -1.39 61.92
CA PRO A 292 -4.94 -0.34 62.36
C PRO A 292 -3.46 -0.74 62.29
N LYS A 293 -3.14 -1.95 62.80
CA LYS A 293 -1.75 -2.48 62.83
C LYS A 293 -1.16 -2.77 61.42
N LYS A 294 -1.98 -2.89 60.40
CA LYS A 294 -1.54 -3.22 59.02
C LYS A 294 -1.90 -2.13 57.97
N ALA A 295 -2.47 -1.01 58.42
CA ALA A 295 -2.82 0.08 57.52
C ALA A 295 -1.62 0.72 56.80
N ALA A 296 -0.45 0.77 57.47
CA ALA A 296 0.79 1.25 56.87
C ALA A 296 1.27 0.33 55.70
N PHE A 297 1.14 -1.00 55.86
CA PHE A 297 1.44 -1.97 54.80
C PHE A 297 0.51 -1.77 53.62
N ALA A 298 -0.82 -1.63 53.85
CA ALA A 298 -1.79 -1.39 52.75
C ALA A 298 -1.49 -0.09 51.97
N ARG A 299 -1.08 0.99 52.69
CA ARG A 299 -0.69 2.26 52.06
C ARG A 299 0.60 2.09 51.22
N SER A 300 1.59 1.39 51.72
CA SER A 300 2.82 1.10 50.97
C SER A 300 2.54 0.35 49.69
N ARG A 301 1.66 -0.68 49.73
CA ARG A 301 1.27 -1.44 48.51
C ARG A 301 0.51 -0.57 47.54
N LYS A 302 -0.42 0.30 47.98
CA LYS A 302 -1.10 1.26 47.14
C LYS A 302 -0.15 2.22 46.44
N THR A 303 0.85 2.73 47.13
CA THR A 303 1.90 3.61 46.59
C THR A 303 2.73 2.86 45.53
N MET A 304 3.07 1.59 45.79
CA MET A 304 3.81 0.74 44.86
C MET A 304 3.00 0.57 43.53
N LEU A 305 1.70 0.22 43.61
CA LEU A 305 0.85 0.10 42.45
C LEU A 305 0.73 1.41 41.65
N ALA A 306 0.62 2.56 42.37
CA ALA A 306 0.52 3.87 41.71
C ALA A 306 1.79 4.28 40.94
N ARG A 307 2.95 3.71 41.31
CA ARG A 307 4.24 3.95 40.64
C ARG A 307 4.57 2.89 39.58
N MET A 308 3.75 1.82 39.50
CA MET A 308 3.97 0.74 38.56
C MET A 308 3.72 1.23 37.12
N LYS A 309 4.69 1.03 36.24
CA LYS A 309 4.54 1.31 34.81
C LYS A 309 3.64 0.22 34.23
N LEU A 310 2.46 0.60 33.78
CA LEU A 310 1.50 -0.36 33.20
C LEU A 310 1.98 -0.83 31.82
N ILE A 311 1.87 -2.13 31.61
CA ILE A 311 2.09 -2.76 30.31
C ILE A 311 0.78 -2.65 29.53
N GLU A 312 0.85 -2.11 28.33
CA GLU A 312 -0.32 -2.04 27.46
C GLU A 312 -0.81 -3.44 27.08
N LYS A 313 -2.12 -3.61 27.08
CA LYS A 313 -2.73 -4.86 26.62
C LYS A 313 -2.29 -5.11 25.16
N PRO A 314 -1.65 -6.26 24.86
CA PRO A 314 -1.29 -6.56 23.49
C PRO A 314 -2.53 -6.54 22.61
N VAL A 315 -2.47 -5.78 21.52
CA VAL A 315 -3.51 -5.76 20.53
C VAL A 315 -3.43 -7.10 19.79
N GLU A 316 -4.43 -7.94 19.97
CA GLU A 316 -4.55 -9.15 19.16
C GLU A 316 -4.73 -8.71 17.71
N ASP A 317 -3.79 -9.12 16.85
CA ASP A 317 -3.79 -8.83 15.41
C ASP A 317 -4.95 -9.56 14.68
N GLU A 318 -5.65 -10.39 15.40
CA GLU A 318 -6.94 -10.93 15.05
C GLU A 318 -8.00 -9.84 15.25
N ALA A 319 -8.03 -8.84 14.33
CA ALA A 319 -9.34 -8.35 13.95
C ALA A 319 -10.14 -9.64 13.72
N HIS A 320 -11.20 -9.87 14.50
CA HIS A 320 -12.13 -10.96 14.26
C HIS A 320 -12.58 -10.80 12.80
N ILE A 321 -11.80 -11.42 11.89
CA ILE A 321 -12.19 -11.53 10.51
C ILE A 321 -13.50 -12.28 10.59
N PHE A 322 -14.55 -11.63 10.14
CA PHE A 322 -15.84 -12.26 10.02
C PHE A 322 -15.67 -13.56 9.23
N THR A 323 -15.62 -14.66 9.94
CA THR A 323 -15.66 -16.01 9.38
C THR A 323 -17.12 -16.48 9.30
N GLY A 324 -18.06 -15.54 9.03
CA GLY A 324 -19.46 -15.87 8.92
C GLY A 324 -19.66 -16.92 7.86
N ASN A 325 -20.38 -17.98 8.21
CA ASN A 325 -20.87 -18.93 7.22
C ASN A 325 -21.79 -18.17 6.26
N ILE A 326 -21.33 -17.97 5.03
CA ILE A 326 -22.21 -17.54 3.95
C ILE A 326 -22.99 -18.79 3.56
N GLU A 327 -24.14 -18.99 4.22
CA GLU A 327 -25.01 -20.09 3.90
C GLU A 327 -25.86 -19.74 2.68
N PRO A 328 -25.97 -20.64 1.69
CA PRO A 328 -26.84 -20.41 0.55
C PRO A 328 -28.31 -20.34 1.01
N GLN A 329 -29.03 -19.37 0.48
CA GLN A 329 -30.45 -19.15 0.81
C GLN A 329 -31.30 -20.39 0.45
N PHE A 330 -30.92 -21.14 -0.55
CA PHE A 330 -31.55 -22.38 -0.97
C PHE A 330 -30.48 -23.48 -1.17
N PRO A 331 -30.75 -24.72 -0.74
CA PRO A 331 -29.88 -25.84 -1.06
C PRO A 331 -30.03 -26.18 -2.55
N GLY A 332 -29.11 -25.69 -3.36
CA GLY A 332 -29.07 -26.02 -4.80
C GLY A 332 -28.80 -27.51 -5.06
N GLY A 333 -28.97 -27.93 -6.30
CA GLY A 333 -28.71 -29.30 -6.74
C GLY A 333 -27.25 -29.75 -6.57
N LYS A 334 -26.96 -31.03 -6.85
CA LYS A 334 -25.60 -31.58 -6.80
C LYS A 334 -24.63 -30.90 -7.76
N TRP A 335 -25.11 -30.54 -8.94
CA TRP A 335 -24.38 -29.81 -9.98
C TRP A 335 -24.81 -28.36 -9.98
N VAL A 336 -23.83 -27.49 -9.87
CA VAL A 336 -24.04 -26.04 -9.78
C VAL A 336 -23.87 -25.39 -11.15
N TYR A 337 -22.94 -25.90 -11.95
CA TYR A 337 -22.66 -25.38 -13.27
C TYR A 337 -22.17 -26.48 -14.21
N GLU A 338 -22.59 -26.46 -15.45
CA GLU A 338 -22.13 -27.36 -16.50
C GLU A 338 -21.86 -26.56 -17.77
N ALA A 339 -20.69 -26.75 -18.35
CA ALA A 339 -20.28 -26.21 -19.63
C ALA A 339 -19.82 -27.35 -20.54
N LYS A 340 -20.31 -27.37 -21.79
CA LYS A 340 -19.89 -28.34 -22.80
C LYS A 340 -19.46 -27.58 -24.05
N GLU A 341 -18.24 -27.85 -24.51
CA GLU A 341 -17.62 -27.24 -25.68
C GLU A 341 -17.80 -25.70 -25.68
N LEU A 342 -17.69 -25.12 -24.50
CA LEU A 342 -17.95 -23.69 -24.29
C LEU A 342 -16.82 -22.87 -24.89
N LYS A 343 -17.16 -22.07 -25.92
CA LYS A 343 -16.26 -21.06 -26.50
C LYS A 343 -16.68 -19.69 -26.02
N ILE A 344 -15.76 -18.99 -25.39
CA ILE A 344 -15.98 -17.63 -24.84
C ILE A 344 -15.01 -16.64 -25.46
N GLY A 345 -15.43 -15.41 -25.60
CA GLY A 345 -14.62 -14.34 -26.19
C GLY A 345 -15.47 -13.09 -26.48
N TYR A 346 -14.91 -12.22 -27.29
CA TYR A 346 -15.56 -10.97 -27.72
C TYR A 346 -15.51 -10.85 -29.25
N ASP A 347 -16.50 -10.20 -29.84
CA ASP A 347 -16.56 -9.86 -31.27
C ASP A 347 -16.29 -11.07 -32.20
N GLY A 348 -16.79 -12.25 -31.83
CA GLY A 348 -16.59 -13.47 -32.58
C GLY A 348 -15.22 -14.13 -32.46
N ARG A 349 -14.26 -13.52 -31.76
CA ARG A 349 -12.96 -14.13 -31.47
C ARG A 349 -13.04 -14.96 -30.20
N ALA A 350 -12.79 -16.27 -30.33
CA ALA A 350 -12.71 -17.17 -29.18
C ALA A 350 -11.39 -16.95 -28.45
N LEU A 351 -11.48 -16.63 -27.14
CA LEU A 351 -10.33 -16.53 -26.23
C LEU A 351 -10.05 -17.84 -25.52
N LEU A 352 -11.10 -18.59 -25.19
CA LEU A 352 -11.00 -19.82 -24.42
C LEU A 352 -12.04 -20.82 -24.86
N GLU A 353 -11.65 -22.10 -24.93
CA GLU A 353 -12.54 -23.23 -25.18
C GLU A 353 -12.38 -24.25 -24.05
N LEU A 354 -13.49 -24.63 -23.39
CA LEU A 354 -13.44 -25.53 -22.27
C LEU A 354 -14.76 -26.32 -22.07
N SER A 355 -14.63 -27.49 -21.42
CA SER A 355 -15.77 -28.22 -20.90
C SER A 355 -15.49 -28.54 -19.44
N LEU A 356 -16.44 -28.21 -18.55
CA LEU A 356 -16.30 -28.47 -17.13
C LEU A 356 -17.65 -28.63 -16.43
N ARG A 357 -17.61 -29.29 -15.29
CA ARG A 357 -18.75 -29.43 -14.37
C ARG A 357 -18.34 -29.06 -12.96
N ILE A 358 -19.15 -28.22 -12.31
CA ILE A 358 -18.92 -27.76 -10.94
C ILE A 358 -19.97 -28.37 -10.01
N ARG A 359 -19.50 -29.00 -8.93
CA ARG A 359 -20.36 -29.54 -7.89
C ARG A 359 -20.55 -28.53 -6.75
N ARG A 360 -21.67 -28.68 -6.03
CA ARG A 360 -21.92 -27.91 -4.83
C ARG A 360 -20.79 -28.09 -3.81
N GLY A 361 -20.35 -26.97 -3.20
CA GLY A 361 -19.27 -26.95 -2.21
C GLY A 361 -17.86 -26.93 -2.78
N GLN A 362 -17.67 -27.08 -4.09
CA GLN A 362 -16.34 -26.90 -4.68
C GLN A 362 -15.89 -25.44 -4.68
N LYS A 363 -14.62 -25.24 -4.35
CA LYS A 363 -13.91 -23.98 -4.50
C LYS A 363 -12.93 -24.11 -5.65
N ILE A 364 -13.09 -23.27 -6.68
CA ILE A 364 -12.30 -23.36 -7.91
C ILE A 364 -11.51 -22.07 -8.06
N ALA A 365 -10.19 -22.20 -8.24
CA ALA A 365 -9.32 -21.12 -8.63
C ALA A 365 -9.11 -21.15 -10.15
N VAL A 366 -9.24 -19.99 -10.81
CA VAL A 366 -8.97 -19.83 -12.23
C VAL A 366 -7.64 -19.08 -12.37
N ILE A 367 -6.62 -19.78 -12.90
CA ILE A 367 -5.25 -19.28 -13.02
C ILE A 367 -4.88 -19.22 -14.50
N GLY A 368 -4.03 -18.28 -14.86
CA GLY A 368 -3.50 -18.10 -16.22
C GLY A 368 -2.97 -16.69 -16.46
N ASP A 369 -2.32 -16.48 -17.59
CA ASP A 369 -1.72 -15.20 -17.99
C ASP A 369 -2.79 -14.11 -18.18
N ASN A 370 -2.39 -12.85 -18.21
CA ASN A 370 -3.31 -11.75 -18.45
C ASN A 370 -3.83 -11.81 -19.90
N GLY A 371 -5.08 -11.40 -20.13
CA GLY A 371 -5.71 -11.43 -21.45
C GLY A 371 -6.28 -12.80 -21.88
N ILE A 372 -5.96 -13.92 -21.23
CA ILE A 372 -6.39 -15.27 -21.63
C ILE A 372 -7.91 -15.53 -21.50
N GLY A 373 -8.66 -14.59 -20.91
CA GLY A 373 -10.12 -14.73 -20.79
C GLY A 373 -10.65 -15.16 -19.42
N LYS A 374 -9.84 -15.10 -18.33
CA LYS A 374 -10.28 -15.46 -16.95
C LYS A 374 -11.55 -14.70 -16.52
N SER A 375 -11.52 -13.38 -16.64
CA SER A 375 -12.66 -12.52 -16.27
C SER A 375 -13.85 -12.73 -17.21
N THR A 376 -13.60 -13.00 -18.50
CA THR A 376 -14.63 -13.33 -19.48
C THR A 376 -15.33 -14.63 -19.10
N PHE A 377 -14.56 -15.64 -18.69
CA PHE A 377 -15.11 -16.92 -18.19
C PHE A 377 -16.02 -16.69 -16.98
N LEU A 378 -15.56 -15.95 -15.96
CA LEU A 378 -16.37 -15.67 -14.77
C LEU A 378 -17.65 -14.88 -15.11
N LYS A 379 -17.56 -13.89 -16.02
CA LYS A 379 -18.71 -13.14 -16.51
C LYS A 379 -19.70 -14.04 -17.29
N THR A 380 -19.19 -15.01 -18.06
CA THR A 380 -20.04 -15.99 -18.76
C THR A 380 -20.73 -16.91 -17.78
N VAL A 381 -20.03 -17.42 -16.75
CA VAL A 381 -20.63 -18.22 -15.66
C VAL A 381 -21.71 -17.42 -14.93
N ALA A 382 -21.49 -16.12 -14.70
CA ALA A 382 -22.45 -15.22 -14.06
C ALA A 382 -23.63 -14.84 -14.99
N GLY A 383 -23.61 -15.24 -16.26
CA GLY A 383 -24.64 -14.91 -17.22
C GLY A 383 -24.60 -13.46 -17.74
N LEU A 384 -23.51 -12.74 -17.49
CA LEU A 384 -23.32 -11.33 -17.93
C LEU A 384 -22.86 -11.24 -19.38
N ILE A 385 -22.21 -12.27 -19.90
CA ILE A 385 -21.74 -12.35 -21.29
C ILE A 385 -22.20 -13.70 -21.87
N PRO A 386 -22.87 -13.70 -23.04
CA PRO A 386 -23.25 -14.95 -23.67
C PRO A 386 -22.01 -15.67 -24.25
N PRO A 387 -22.03 -16.99 -24.31
CA PRO A 387 -20.99 -17.77 -24.98
C PRO A 387 -21.08 -17.58 -26.51
N ILE A 388 -19.93 -17.68 -27.20
CA ILE A 388 -19.85 -17.66 -28.66
C ILE A 388 -20.41 -18.99 -29.20
N LYS A 389 -20.06 -20.11 -28.59
CA LYS A 389 -20.50 -21.45 -29.00
C LYS A 389 -20.51 -22.38 -27.76
N GLY A 390 -21.23 -23.49 -27.88
CA GLY A 390 -21.35 -24.49 -26.81
C GLY A 390 -22.51 -24.18 -25.86
N THR A 391 -22.56 -24.90 -24.74
CA THR A 391 -23.61 -24.76 -23.74
C THR A 391 -23.04 -24.33 -22.40
N SER A 392 -23.73 -23.39 -21.76
CA SER A 392 -23.43 -22.90 -20.42
C SER A 392 -24.73 -22.94 -19.61
N GLN A 393 -24.78 -23.82 -18.60
CA GLN A 393 -26.01 -24.02 -17.82
C GLN A 393 -25.71 -23.96 -16.33
N LEU A 394 -26.48 -23.15 -15.62
CA LEU A 394 -26.56 -23.13 -14.17
C LEU A 394 -27.51 -24.24 -13.70
N GLY A 395 -27.20 -24.83 -12.55
CA GLY A 395 -28.08 -25.76 -11.88
C GLY A 395 -29.40 -25.10 -11.44
N ASN A 396 -30.39 -25.90 -11.07
CA ASN A 396 -31.69 -25.39 -10.64
C ASN A 396 -31.59 -24.74 -9.25
N ASN A 397 -32.41 -23.72 -9.03
CA ASN A 397 -32.56 -22.99 -7.77
C ASN A 397 -31.22 -22.42 -7.23
N LEU A 398 -30.47 -21.77 -8.11
CA LEU A 398 -29.22 -21.11 -7.75
C LEU A 398 -29.36 -19.60 -7.89
N LEU A 399 -28.88 -18.87 -6.87
CA LEU A 399 -28.64 -17.45 -6.93
C LEU A 399 -27.15 -17.22 -7.19
N VAL A 400 -26.81 -16.51 -8.24
CA VAL A 400 -25.43 -16.19 -8.62
C VAL A 400 -25.08 -14.79 -8.12
N GLY A 401 -24.07 -14.70 -7.27
CA GLY A 401 -23.42 -13.42 -6.91
C GLY A 401 -22.14 -13.27 -7.72
N TYR A 402 -21.97 -12.14 -8.38
CA TYR A 402 -20.75 -11.78 -9.09
C TYR A 402 -20.13 -10.53 -8.46
N PHE A 403 -18.85 -10.60 -8.17
CA PHE A 403 -18.08 -9.49 -7.61
C PHE A 403 -16.85 -9.25 -8.48
N ASP A 404 -16.67 -8.02 -8.96
CA ASP A 404 -15.52 -7.61 -9.76
C ASP A 404 -14.84 -6.36 -9.18
N GLN A 405 -13.74 -5.96 -9.81
CA GLN A 405 -13.00 -4.77 -9.40
C GLN A 405 -13.84 -3.48 -9.53
N GLN A 406 -14.74 -3.41 -10.49
CA GLN A 406 -15.60 -2.24 -10.72
C GLN A 406 -16.73 -2.18 -9.69
N SER A 407 -17.22 -3.32 -9.23
CA SER A 407 -18.23 -3.39 -8.16
C SER A 407 -17.76 -2.77 -6.85
N ALA A 408 -16.45 -2.63 -6.65
CA ALA A 408 -15.86 -1.94 -5.51
C ALA A 408 -15.83 -0.40 -5.68
N LEU A 409 -16.05 0.11 -6.89
CA LEU A 409 -16.07 1.54 -7.22
C LEU A 409 -17.50 2.08 -7.15
N ILE A 410 -18.06 2.13 -5.96
CA ILE A 410 -19.38 2.74 -5.76
C ILE A 410 -19.19 4.24 -5.66
N ASP A 411 -19.67 4.98 -6.65
CA ASP A 411 -19.72 6.43 -6.65
C ASP A 411 -21.09 6.88 -6.11
N SER A 412 -21.12 7.28 -4.85
CA SER A 412 -22.34 7.72 -4.17
C SER A 412 -22.03 8.78 -3.12
N ASP A 413 -22.79 9.87 -3.15
CA ASP A 413 -22.74 10.92 -2.13
C ASP A 413 -23.45 10.53 -0.83
N LYS A 414 -24.17 9.39 -0.83
CA LYS A 414 -24.88 8.87 0.32
C LYS A 414 -23.93 8.31 1.36
N THR A 415 -24.38 8.26 2.60
CA THR A 415 -23.62 7.55 3.63
C THR A 415 -23.64 6.04 3.36
N VAL A 416 -22.62 5.34 3.82
CA VAL A 416 -22.56 3.86 3.69
C VAL A 416 -23.82 3.22 4.27
N ARG A 417 -24.33 3.73 5.38
CA ARG A 417 -25.56 3.26 6.01
C ARG A 417 -26.76 3.44 5.10
N ASP A 418 -26.96 4.64 4.56
CA ASP A 418 -28.14 4.97 3.77
C ASP A 418 -28.16 4.21 2.45
N HIS A 419 -27.00 4.09 1.80
CA HIS A 419 -26.84 3.28 0.60
C HIS A 419 -27.17 1.81 0.85
N PHE A 420 -26.67 1.23 1.96
CA PHE A 420 -26.95 -0.16 2.31
C PHE A 420 -28.44 -0.38 2.69
N HIS A 421 -29.06 0.59 3.34
CA HIS A 421 -30.49 0.54 3.67
C HIS A 421 -31.39 0.57 2.43
N GLU A 422 -31.01 1.32 1.40
CA GLU A 422 -31.75 1.32 0.10
C GLU A 422 -31.66 -0.02 -0.63
N LEU A 423 -30.49 -0.68 -0.58
CA LEU A 423 -30.34 -2.01 -1.18
C LEU A 423 -31.11 -3.08 -0.41
N PHE A 424 -31.28 -2.90 0.89
CA PHE A 424 -31.91 -3.88 1.79
C PHE A 424 -32.94 -3.20 2.72
N PRO A 425 -34.06 -2.67 2.16
CA PRO A 425 -35.04 -1.89 2.94
C PRO A 425 -35.75 -2.70 4.01
N ALA A 426 -35.79 -4.02 3.89
CA ALA A 426 -36.40 -4.93 4.87
C ALA A 426 -35.52 -5.17 6.12
N LEU A 427 -34.24 -4.76 6.12
CA LEU A 427 -33.36 -4.94 7.26
C LEU A 427 -33.65 -3.90 8.34
N VAL A 428 -33.84 -4.36 9.57
CA VAL A 428 -33.93 -3.49 10.74
C VAL A 428 -32.58 -2.81 10.98
N GLU A 429 -32.58 -1.55 11.39
CA GLU A 429 -31.34 -0.76 11.56
C GLU A 429 -30.31 -1.43 12.48
N LYS A 430 -30.75 -2.18 13.48
CA LYS A 430 -29.88 -2.95 14.38
C LYS A 430 -29.10 -4.02 13.62
N ASP A 431 -29.76 -4.76 12.73
CA ASP A 431 -29.13 -5.83 11.95
C ASP A 431 -28.25 -5.28 10.84
N LEU A 432 -28.65 -4.15 10.24
CA LEU A 432 -27.86 -3.39 9.29
C LEU A 432 -26.53 -2.95 9.94
N ARG A 433 -26.58 -2.32 11.11
CA ARG A 433 -25.37 -1.92 11.84
C ARG A 433 -24.50 -3.11 12.26
N LYS A 434 -25.13 -4.22 12.66
CA LYS A 434 -24.42 -5.46 12.98
C LYS A 434 -23.68 -5.99 11.76
N THR A 435 -24.37 -6.06 10.62
CA THR A 435 -23.77 -6.52 9.34
C THR A 435 -22.63 -5.62 8.92
N LEU A 436 -22.81 -4.29 8.90
CA LEU A 436 -21.73 -3.36 8.56
C LEU A 436 -20.55 -3.48 9.53
N GLY A 437 -20.81 -3.67 10.83
CA GLY A 437 -19.78 -3.90 11.85
C GLY A 437 -18.98 -5.19 11.62
N MET A 438 -19.61 -6.26 11.11
CA MET A 438 -18.93 -7.50 10.74
C MET A 438 -17.91 -7.29 9.61
N TYR A 439 -18.18 -6.35 8.70
CA TYR A 439 -17.26 -5.94 7.64
C TYR A 439 -16.34 -4.78 8.04
N LEU A 440 -16.16 -4.55 9.36
CA LEU A 440 -15.29 -3.51 9.93
C LEU A 440 -15.68 -2.07 9.59
N VAL A 441 -16.94 -1.83 9.22
CA VAL A 441 -17.49 -0.50 9.03
C VAL A 441 -18.09 0.01 10.35
N TRP A 442 -17.23 0.62 11.18
CA TRP A 442 -17.59 1.09 12.52
C TRP A 442 -18.46 2.37 12.52
N ARG A 443 -19.12 2.70 13.65
CA ARG A 443 -20.04 3.83 13.80
C ARG A 443 -19.58 5.14 13.13
N GLY A 444 -18.31 5.53 13.26
CA GLY A 444 -17.78 6.74 12.65
C GLY A 444 -17.65 6.69 11.13
N LYS A 445 -17.49 5.50 10.55
CA LYS A 445 -17.41 5.28 9.10
C LYS A 445 -18.78 5.09 8.45
N CYS A 446 -19.74 4.49 9.15
CA CYS A 446 -21.11 4.29 8.64
C CYS A 446 -21.81 5.59 8.27
N LEU A 447 -21.49 6.70 8.96
CA LEU A 447 -22.10 8.03 8.78
C LEU A 447 -21.31 8.94 7.82
N LYS A 448 -20.17 8.48 7.28
CA LYS A 448 -19.43 9.23 6.27
C LYS A 448 -19.98 8.92 4.88
N ALA A 449 -19.92 9.91 3.98
CA ALA A 449 -20.19 9.68 2.57
C ALA A 449 -19.31 8.54 2.04
N TYR A 450 -19.83 7.75 1.13
CA TYR A 450 -19.18 6.53 0.63
C TYR A 450 -17.76 6.80 0.13
N GLN A 451 -17.57 7.89 -0.62
CA GLN A 451 -16.26 8.33 -1.11
C GLN A 451 -15.24 8.62 0.01
N LEU A 452 -15.70 9.09 1.18
CA LEU A 452 -14.85 9.37 2.34
C LEU A 452 -14.61 8.14 3.21
N ALA A 453 -15.51 7.14 3.18
CA ALA A 453 -15.38 5.92 3.97
C ALA A 453 -14.37 4.93 3.39
N LEU A 454 -14.15 4.95 2.06
CA LEU A 454 -13.22 4.06 1.34
C LEU A 454 -11.82 4.64 1.13
N ARG A 455 -11.60 5.93 1.45
CA ARG A 455 -10.28 6.58 1.34
C ARG A 455 -9.34 6.31 2.53
N TRP A 456 -9.62 5.27 3.35
CA TRP A 456 -8.81 4.92 4.53
C TRP A 456 -8.35 3.48 4.53
#